data_6882b428dda8875feaaa8ea38585e4b4
#
_entry.id   6882b428dda8875feaaa8ea38585e4b4
#
_cell.length_a   1.000
_cell.length_b   1.000
_cell.length_c   1.000
_cell.angle_alpha   90.00
_cell.angle_beta   90.00
_cell.angle_gamma   90.00
#
_symmetry.space_group_name_H-M   'P 1'
#
loop_
_entity.id
_entity.type
_entity.pdbx_description
1 polymer ?
#
loop_
_entity_poly.entity_id
_entity_poly.type
_entity_poly.pdbx_seq_one_letter_code
_entity_poly.pdbx_strand_id
1 'polypeptide(L)'
;MATAPSTDDLLRSTLIAMAPGTALRDGLERILRGNTGGLVVLGHDKSVAALCTGGFELDIEFSATRLRELAKMDGGVVVTGDLSRIVRAGVQLVPDPNIATEETGTRHRTAERVAKQTGHPVISVSQSMRIIALYVGGRRYVLDDSAAILSRANQALATLERYKLR
;
A
#
# COMPACT_ATOMS: atom_id res chain seq x y z
N MET A 1 -11.48 -8.62 -26.60
CA MET A 1 -10.85 -9.15 -25.39
C MET A 1 -10.11 -8.04 -24.68
N ALA A 2 -10.45 -7.82 -23.43
CA ALA A 2 -9.71 -6.84 -22.63
C ALA A 2 -8.33 -7.42 -22.31
N THR A 3 -7.27 -6.71 -22.69
CA THR A 3 -5.92 -7.04 -22.27
C THR A 3 -5.70 -6.56 -20.84
N ALA A 4 -4.95 -7.34 -20.05
CA ALA A 4 -4.58 -6.91 -18.71
C ALA A 4 -3.80 -5.59 -18.79
N PRO A 5 -3.99 -4.66 -17.84
CA PRO A 5 -3.21 -3.42 -17.81
C PRO A 5 -1.71 -3.73 -17.76
N SER A 6 -0.91 -2.93 -18.42
CA SER A 6 0.55 -3.06 -18.30
C SER A 6 0.98 -2.73 -16.86
N THR A 7 2.17 -3.18 -16.47
CA THR A 7 2.73 -2.84 -15.16
C THR A 7 2.81 -1.32 -14.97
N ASP A 8 3.15 -0.58 -16.02
CA ASP A 8 3.23 0.88 -15.95
C ASP A 8 1.84 1.52 -15.74
N ASP A 9 0.81 1.00 -16.42
CA ASP A 9 -0.57 1.49 -16.24
C ASP A 9 -1.07 1.19 -14.83
N LEU A 10 -0.82 -0.03 -14.34
CA LEU A 10 -1.20 -0.44 -13.01
C LEU A 10 -0.49 0.41 -11.95
N LEU A 11 0.80 0.66 -12.14
CA LEU A 11 1.58 1.52 -11.26
C LEU A 11 1.00 2.94 -11.21
N ARG A 12 0.71 3.51 -12.37
CA ARG A 12 0.15 4.87 -12.46
C ARG A 12 -1.21 4.96 -11.75
N SER A 13 -2.12 4.04 -12.02
CA SER A 13 -3.44 4.03 -11.39
C SER A 13 -3.33 3.84 -9.88
N THR A 14 -2.40 3.01 -9.42
CA THR A 14 -2.18 2.79 -7.99
C THR A 14 -1.62 4.04 -7.32
N LEU A 15 -0.64 4.72 -7.94
CA LEU A 15 -0.09 5.96 -7.40
C LEU A 15 -1.15 7.05 -7.31
N ILE A 16 -2.06 7.13 -8.27
CA ILE A 16 -3.18 8.08 -8.23
C ILE A 16 -4.09 7.76 -7.03
N ALA A 17 -4.39 6.47 -6.81
CA ALA A 17 -5.23 6.04 -5.70
C ALA A 17 -4.56 6.27 -4.33
N MET A 18 -3.24 6.39 -4.30
CA MET A 18 -2.45 6.63 -3.10
C MET A 18 -2.02 8.09 -2.93
N ALA A 19 -2.52 8.98 -3.77
CA ALA A 19 -2.16 10.40 -3.69
C ALA A 19 -2.64 11.02 -2.36
N PRO A 20 -1.94 12.04 -1.85
CA PRO A 20 -2.40 12.74 -0.65
C PRO A 20 -3.85 13.22 -0.81
N GLY A 21 -4.67 13.01 0.21
CA GLY A 21 -6.09 13.36 0.21
C GLY A 21 -7.02 12.22 -0.18
N THR A 22 -6.51 11.11 -0.69
CA THR A 22 -7.35 9.94 -0.96
C THR A 22 -7.62 9.14 0.33
N ALA A 23 -8.71 8.38 0.34
CA ALA A 23 -9.06 7.53 1.48
C ALA A 23 -7.98 6.47 1.75
N LEU A 24 -7.42 5.88 0.71
CA LEU A 24 -6.34 4.90 0.85
C LEU A 24 -5.11 5.53 1.50
N ARG A 25 -4.65 6.68 1.00
CA ARG A 25 -3.50 7.36 1.58
C ARG A 25 -3.74 7.76 3.03
N ASP A 26 -4.93 8.26 3.33
CA ASP A 26 -5.29 8.63 4.70
C ASP A 26 -5.24 7.42 5.65
N GLY A 27 -5.76 6.27 5.22
CA GLY A 27 -5.68 5.03 5.99
C GLY A 27 -4.25 4.58 6.23
N LEU A 28 -3.41 4.62 5.21
CA LEU A 28 -1.99 4.22 5.30
C LEU A 28 -1.22 5.14 6.26
N GLU A 29 -1.47 6.44 6.19
CA GLU A 29 -0.82 7.39 7.10
C GLU A 29 -1.28 7.24 8.54
N ARG A 30 -2.55 6.87 8.76
CA ARG A 30 -3.05 6.54 10.10
C ARG A 30 -2.37 5.31 10.66
N ILE A 31 -2.10 4.29 9.84
CA ILE A 31 -1.33 3.12 10.25
C ILE A 31 0.08 3.54 10.65
N LEU A 32 0.71 4.37 9.84
CA LEU A 32 2.08 4.85 10.10
C LEU A 32 2.17 5.62 11.41
N ARG A 33 1.23 6.54 11.66
CA ARG A 33 1.17 7.35 12.88
C ARG A 33 0.76 6.56 14.12
N GLY A 34 0.01 5.48 13.93
CA GLY A 34 -0.51 4.66 15.03
C GLY A 34 0.51 3.72 15.66
N ASN A 35 1.78 3.81 15.29
CA ASN A 35 2.85 2.93 15.76
C ASN A 35 2.58 1.45 15.50
N THR A 36 1.86 1.16 14.43
CA THR A 36 1.69 -0.19 13.92
C THR A 36 2.28 -0.27 12.52
N GLY A 37 2.65 -1.45 12.08
CA GLY A 37 2.95 -1.68 10.69
C GLY A 37 1.71 -2.19 9.98
N GLY A 38 1.78 -2.36 8.68
CA GLY A 38 0.67 -2.89 7.91
C GLY A 38 1.10 -3.51 6.60
N LEU A 39 0.30 -4.43 6.12
CA LEU A 39 0.49 -5.08 4.84
C LEU A 39 -0.87 -5.12 4.15
N VAL A 40 -0.98 -4.49 2.98
CA VAL A 40 -2.24 -4.36 2.27
C VAL A 40 -2.08 -4.84 0.84
N VAL A 41 -2.93 -5.78 0.42
CA VAL A 41 -2.97 -6.28 -0.96
C VAL A 41 -4.12 -5.58 -1.67
N LEU A 42 -3.83 -4.92 -2.80
CA LEU A 42 -4.83 -4.18 -3.58
C LEU A 42 -5.31 -5.02 -4.75
N GLY A 43 -6.09 -6.02 -4.46
CA GLY A 43 -6.68 -6.92 -5.44
C GLY A 43 -7.08 -8.22 -4.80
N HIS A 44 -8.14 -8.82 -5.31
CA HIS A 44 -8.64 -10.08 -4.78
C HIS A 44 -9.07 -10.97 -5.94
N ASP A 45 -8.38 -12.09 -6.10
CA ASP A 45 -8.70 -13.13 -7.07
C ASP A 45 -8.24 -14.48 -6.52
N LYS A 46 -8.29 -15.50 -7.35
CA LYS A 46 -7.87 -16.85 -6.94
C LYS A 46 -6.41 -16.93 -6.54
N SER A 47 -5.54 -16.15 -7.19
CA SER A 47 -4.10 -16.14 -6.88
C SER A 47 -3.83 -15.56 -5.50
N VAL A 48 -4.55 -14.51 -5.12
CA VAL A 48 -4.45 -13.93 -3.76
C VAL A 48 -5.05 -14.87 -2.73
N ALA A 49 -6.24 -15.42 -3.01
CA ALA A 49 -6.90 -16.33 -2.08
C ALA A 49 -6.03 -17.55 -1.76
N ALA A 50 -5.28 -18.06 -2.75
CA ALA A 50 -4.40 -19.22 -2.57
C ALA A 50 -3.25 -18.94 -1.61
N LEU A 51 -2.85 -17.68 -1.44
CA LEU A 51 -1.77 -17.28 -0.54
C LEU A 51 -2.25 -16.98 0.88
N CYS A 52 -3.56 -16.80 1.09
CA CYS A 52 -4.11 -16.41 2.37
C CYS A 52 -4.35 -17.62 3.27
N THR A 53 -3.91 -17.52 4.51
CA THR A 53 -4.13 -18.54 5.54
C THR A 53 -4.64 -17.87 6.80
N GLY A 54 -5.69 -18.44 7.41
CA GLY A 54 -6.26 -17.90 8.64
C GLY A 54 -6.93 -16.53 8.45
N GLY A 55 -7.02 -15.80 9.54
CA GLY A 55 -7.65 -14.48 9.54
C GLY A 55 -9.16 -14.54 9.41
N PHE A 56 -9.72 -13.44 8.92
CA PHE A 56 -11.16 -13.27 8.81
C PHE A 56 -11.54 -12.96 7.37
N GLU A 57 -12.57 -13.64 6.87
CA GLU A 57 -13.23 -13.27 5.63
C GLU A 57 -14.23 -12.17 5.95
N LEU A 58 -14.17 -11.10 5.19
CA LEU A 58 -15.00 -9.91 5.38
C LEU A 58 -15.61 -9.53 4.04
N ASP A 59 -16.62 -8.70 4.09
CA ASP A 59 -17.19 -8.03 2.93
C ASP A 59 -17.78 -6.71 3.41
N ILE A 60 -16.89 -5.77 3.70
CA ILE A 60 -17.26 -4.48 4.26
C ILE A 60 -16.78 -3.36 3.35
N GLU A 61 -17.48 -2.24 3.39
CA GLU A 61 -17.11 -1.05 2.65
C GLU A 61 -15.75 -0.54 3.11
N PHE A 62 -14.89 -0.20 2.15
CA PHE A 62 -13.57 0.37 2.43
C PHE A 62 -13.70 1.77 3.02
N SER A 63 -12.95 2.04 4.09
CA SER A 63 -12.74 3.39 4.60
C SER A 63 -11.37 3.48 5.26
N ALA A 64 -10.86 4.69 5.39
CA ALA A 64 -9.58 4.92 6.06
C ALA A 64 -9.59 4.40 7.50
N THR A 65 -10.68 4.65 8.21
CA THR A 65 -10.84 4.20 9.60
C THR A 65 -10.86 2.68 9.71
N ARG A 66 -11.62 2.01 8.82
CA ARG A 66 -11.70 0.56 8.82
C ARG A 66 -10.34 -0.08 8.49
N LEU A 67 -9.64 0.46 7.52
CA LEU A 67 -8.30 -0.02 7.17
C LEU A 67 -7.37 0.07 8.37
N ARG A 68 -7.33 1.21 9.05
CA ARG A 68 -6.49 1.40 10.23
C ARG A 68 -6.84 0.41 11.34
N GLU A 69 -8.13 0.25 11.63
CA GLU A 69 -8.56 -0.66 12.70
C GLU A 69 -8.21 -2.11 12.39
N LEU A 70 -8.40 -2.55 11.15
CA LEU A 70 -8.09 -3.91 10.76
C LEU A 70 -6.58 -4.17 10.69
N ALA A 71 -5.79 -3.15 10.39
CA ALA A 71 -4.33 -3.27 10.35
C ALA A 71 -3.70 -3.42 11.73
N LYS A 72 -4.45 -3.19 12.80
CA LYS A 72 -3.97 -3.46 14.17
C LYS A 72 -3.79 -4.96 14.43
N MET A 73 -4.53 -5.78 13.71
CA MET A 73 -4.34 -7.23 13.80
C MET A 73 -3.03 -7.62 13.12
N ASP A 74 -2.40 -8.65 13.64
CA ASP A 74 -1.24 -9.24 12.97
C ASP A 74 -1.68 -9.86 11.64
N GLY A 75 -0.88 -9.69 10.59
CA GLY A 75 -1.18 -10.22 9.26
C GLY A 75 -1.57 -9.13 8.27
N GLY A 76 -2.08 -9.55 7.11
CA GLY A 76 -2.40 -8.67 6.01
C GLY A 76 -3.88 -8.35 5.88
N VAL A 77 -4.16 -7.26 5.16
CA VAL A 77 -5.50 -6.84 4.77
C VAL A 77 -5.59 -6.96 3.26
N VAL A 78 -6.67 -7.56 2.76
CA VAL A 78 -6.93 -7.69 1.32
C VAL A 78 -8.11 -6.82 0.94
N VAL A 79 -7.91 -5.95 -0.04
CA VAL A 79 -8.90 -4.97 -0.52
C VAL A 79 -9.18 -5.27 -1.99
N THR A 80 -10.41 -5.01 -2.43
CA THR A 80 -10.75 -5.16 -3.86
C THR A 80 -9.94 -4.20 -4.72
N GLY A 81 -9.70 -4.58 -5.98
CA GLY A 81 -8.90 -3.77 -6.90
C GLY A 81 -9.44 -2.37 -7.15
N ASP A 82 -10.75 -2.19 -7.04
CA ASP A 82 -11.41 -0.88 -7.17
C ASP A 82 -11.45 -0.09 -5.86
N LEU A 83 -10.88 -0.64 -4.79
CA LEU A 83 -10.83 -0.02 -3.46
C LEU A 83 -12.20 0.25 -2.83
N SER A 84 -13.22 -0.51 -3.25
CA SER A 84 -14.57 -0.32 -2.72
C SER A 84 -14.84 -1.14 -1.46
N ARG A 85 -14.19 -2.28 -1.30
CA ARG A 85 -14.47 -3.21 -0.19
C ARG A 85 -13.21 -3.83 0.38
N ILE A 86 -13.26 -4.13 1.68
CA ILE A 86 -12.24 -4.93 2.37
C ILE A 86 -12.80 -6.36 2.46
N VAL A 87 -12.04 -7.34 1.96
CA VAL A 87 -12.53 -8.71 1.83
C VAL A 87 -11.87 -9.70 2.78
N ARG A 88 -10.67 -9.38 3.29
CA ARG A 88 -9.97 -10.19 4.29
C ARG A 88 -9.15 -9.31 5.20
N ALA A 89 -8.96 -9.75 6.43
CA ALA A 89 -8.08 -9.07 7.39
C ALA A 89 -7.44 -10.09 8.33
N GLY A 90 -6.28 -9.75 8.87
CA GLY A 90 -5.54 -10.61 9.77
C GLY A 90 -5.07 -11.90 9.12
N VAL A 91 -4.89 -11.92 7.80
CA VAL A 91 -4.48 -13.13 7.09
C VAL A 91 -2.97 -13.25 7.06
N GLN A 92 -2.50 -14.50 7.16
CA GLN A 92 -1.11 -14.83 6.92
C GLN A 92 -0.93 -14.99 5.41
N LEU A 93 -0.07 -14.19 4.80
CA LEU A 93 0.25 -14.30 3.38
C LEU A 93 1.48 -15.19 3.22
N VAL A 94 1.33 -16.25 2.43
CA VAL A 94 2.38 -17.26 2.26
C VAL A 94 2.75 -17.36 0.77
N PRO A 95 3.54 -16.40 0.25
CA PRO A 95 4.00 -16.48 -1.13
C PRO A 95 5.10 -17.52 -1.30
N ASP A 96 5.40 -17.86 -2.56
CA ASP A 96 6.47 -18.79 -2.90
C ASP A 96 7.81 -18.26 -2.36
N PRO A 97 8.49 -18.99 -1.45
CA PRO A 97 9.75 -18.53 -0.88
C PRO A 97 10.90 -18.50 -1.90
N ASN A 98 10.74 -19.11 -3.07
CA ASN A 98 11.75 -19.10 -4.12
C ASN A 98 11.77 -17.79 -4.93
N ILE A 99 10.76 -16.96 -4.79
CA ILE A 99 10.75 -15.65 -5.44
C ILE A 99 11.82 -14.77 -4.80
N ALA A 100 12.73 -14.24 -5.63
CA ALA A 100 13.85 -13.43 -5.14
C ALA A 100 13.35 -12.10 -4.56
N THR A 101 13.98 -11.68 -3.46
CA THR A 101 13.73 -10.37 -2.86
C THR A 101 15.02 -9.83 -2.28
N GLU A 102 15.24 -8.53 -2.44
CA GLU A 102 16.38 -7.81 -1.86
C GLU A 102 15.99 -7.13 -0.54
N GLU A 103 14.73 -7.21 -0.16
CA GLU A 103 14.24 -6.59 1.07
C GLU A 103 14.76 -7.32 2.32
N THR A 104 14.96 -6.58 3.39
CA THR A 104 15.50 -7.12 4.64
C THR A 104 14.44 -7.38 5.71
N GLY A 105 13.35 -6.61 5.72
CA GLY A 105 12.27 -6.80 6.70
C GLY A 105 11.29 -7.88 6.27
N THR A 106 10.80 -8.69 7.19
CA THR A 106 9.86 -9.78 6.89
C THR A 106 8.64 -9.29 6.13
N ARG A 107 8.02 -8.20 6.60
CA ARG A 107 6.83 -7.63 5.96
C ARG A 107 7.11 -7.15 4.54
N HIS A 108 8.23 -6.47 4.34
CA HIS A 108 8.64 -5.99 3.02
C HIS A 108 8.96 -7.14 2.07
N ARG A 109 9.62 -8.18 2.56
CA ARG A 109 9.90 -9.38 1.76
C ARG A 109 8.62 -10.05 1.30
N THR A 110 7.67 -10.21 2.21
CA THR A 110 6.36 -10.79 1.89
C THR A 110 5.63 -9.93 0.86
N ALA A 111 5.61 -8.61 1.04
CA ALA A 111 4.95 -7.69 0.12
C ALA A 111 5.51 -7.81 -1.29
N GLU A 112 6.83 -7.81 -1.45
CA GLU A 112 7.46 -7.93 -2.76
C GLU A 112 7.14 -9.26 -3.42
N ARG A 113 7.22 -10.36 -2.67
CA ARG A 113 6.93 -11.69 -3.20
C ARG A 113 5.46 -11.83 -3.62
N VAL A 114 4.53 -11.31 -2.82
CA VAL A 114 3.10 -11.35 -3.17
C VAL A 114 2.84 -10.53 -4.42
N ALA A 115 3.42 -9.34 -4.53
CA ALA A 115 3.27 -8.50 -5.71
C ALA A 115 3.79 -9.19 -6.98
N LYS A 116 4.96 -9.83 -6.90
CA LYS A 116 5.54 -10.56 -8.03
C LYS A 116 4.71 -11.79 -8.41
N GLN A 117 4.21 -12.51 -7.42
CA GLN A 117 3.48 -13.75 -7.67
C GLN A 117 2.06 -13.52 -8.19
N THR A 118 1.36 -12.52 -7.67
CA THR A 118 -0.05 -12.28 -8.00
C THR A 118 -0.26 -11.23 -9.08
N GLY A 119 0.72 -10.37 -9.31
CA GLY A 119 0.57 -9.23 -10.22
C GLY A 119 -0.25 -8.07 -9.65
N HIS A 120 -0.72 -8.18 -8.41
CA HIS A 120 -1.47 -7.10 -7.77
C HIS A 120 -0.54 -6.18 -7.00
N PRO A 121 -0.87 -4.87 -6.89
CA PRO A 121 -0.11 -3.97 -6.04
C PRO A 121 -0.20 -4.39 -4.58
N VAL A 122 0.91 -4.28 -3.87
CA VAL A 122 0.97 -4.59 -2.43
C VAL A 122 1.67 -3.44 -1.72
N ILE A 123 1.12 -3.02 -0.59
CA ILE A 123 1.65 -1.92 0.20
C ILE A 123 2.14 -2.46 1.53
N SER A 124 3.35 -2.06 1.90
CA SER A 124 3.92 -2.35 3.21
C SER A 124 4.17 -1.05 3.95
N VAL A 125 3.62 -0.93 5.15
CA VAL A 125 3.86 0.21 6.02
C VAL A 125 4.82 -0.21 7.11
N SER A 126 5.97 0.47 7.18
CA SER A 126 6.97 0.23 8.20
C SER A 126 6.98 1.37 9.20
N GLN A 127 6.61 1.05 10.44
CA GLN A 127 6.63 2.04 11.52
C GLN A 127 8.07 2.40 11.91
N SER A 128 8.95 1.41 12.01
CA SER A 128 10.34 1.65 12.46
C SER A 128 11.11 2.51 11.47
N MET A 129 10.90 2.34 10.17
CA MET A 129 11.55 3.13 9.13
C MET A 129 10.70 4.34 8.70
N ARG A 130 9.46 4.42 9.17
CA ARG A 130 8.49 5.48 8.87
C ARG A 130 8.29 5.67 7.37
N ILE A 131 8.12 4.57 6.65
CA ILE A 131 7.89 4.58 5.22
C ILE A 131 6.65 3.80 4.83
N ILE A 132 6.07 4.23 3.72
CA ILE A 132 5.02 3.50 3.01
C ILE A 132 5.66 3.04 1.71
N ALA A 133 5.78 1.73 1.52
CA ALA A 133 6.39 1.17 0.33
C ALA A 133 5.34 0.48 -0.53
N LEU A 134 5.33 0.80 -1.82
CA LEU A 134 4.46 0.17 -2.82
C LEU A 134 5.27 -0.78 -3.68
N TYR A 135 4.75 -1.98 -3.87
CA TYR A 135 5.34 -3.00 -4.75
C TYR A 135 4.36 -3.30 -5.88
N VAL A 136 4.79 -3.10 -7.11
CA VAL A 136 4.03 -3.41 -8.31
C VAL A 136 4.93 -4.20 -9.24
N GLY A 137 4.63 -5.48 -9.45
CA GLY A 137 5.51 -6.37 -10.19
C GLY A 137 6.88 -6.42 -9.55
N GLY A 138 7.92 -6.14 -10.31
CA GLY A 138 9.30 -6.08 -9.82
C GLY A 138 9.76 -4.69 -9.38
N ARG A 139 8.85 -3.71 -9.30
CA ARG A 139 9.20 -2.32 -8.96
C ARG A 139 8.79 -1.99 -7.53
N ARG A 140 9.61 -1.15 -6.89
CA ARG A 140 9.38 -0.65 -5.54
C ARG A 140 9.35 0.86 -5.55
N TYR A 141 8.35 1.43 -4.88
CA TYR A 141 8.22 2.88 -4.70
C TYR A 141 8.04 3.18 -3.22
N VAL A 142 8.85 4.11 -2.72
CA VAL A 142 8.71 4.60 -1.34
C VAL A 142 8.03 5.95 -1.39
N LEU A 143 6.95 6.09 -0.62
CA LEU A 143 6.14 7.29 -0.58
C LEU A 143 6.51 8.12 0.65
N ASP A 144 6.63 9.42 0.44
CA ASP A 144 6.85 10.34 1.54
C ASP A 144 5.54 10.60 2.30
N ASP A 145 5.68 10.92 3.58
CA ASP A 145 4.58 11.40 4.42
C ASP A 145 3.95 12.66 3.81
N SER A 146 2.61 12.75 3.82
CA SER A 146 1.88 13.91 3.30
C SER A 146 2.31 15.22 3.97
N ALA A 147 2.58 15.19 5.27
CA ALA A 147 3.06 16.38 5.98
C ALA A 147 4.40 16.86 5.43
N ALA A 148 5.32 15.92 5.11
CA ALA A 148 6.60 16.26 4.49
C ALA A 148 6.42 16.83 3.09
N ILE A 149 5.50 16.28 2.30
CA ILE A 149 5.19 16.78 0.95
C ILE A 149 4.66 18.21 1.03
N LEU A 150 3.69 18.47 1.92
CA LEU A 150 3.11 19.79 2.10
C LEU A 150 4.15 20.80 2.58
N SER A 151 5.03 20.42 3.50
CA SER A 151 6.11 21.29 3.98
C SER A 151 7.04 21.70 2.85
N ARG A 152 7.43 20.77 1.98
CA ARG A 152 8.28 21.08 0.82
C ARG A 152 7.56 22.00 -0.18
N ALA A 153 6.27 21.77 -0.41
CA ALA A 153 5.48 22.63 -1.29
C ALA A 153 5.38 24.05 -0.73
N ASN A 154 5.14 24.20 0.56
CA ASN A 154 5.08 25.52 1.21
C ASN A 154 6.42 26.25 1.15
N GLN A 155 7.53 25.54 1.32
CA GLN A 155 8.87 26.12 1.18
C GLN A 155 9.13 26.60 -0.25
N ALA A 156 8.71 25.83 -1.25
CA ALA A 156 8.85 26.22 -2.65
C ALA A 156 8.03 27.48 -2.96
N LEU A 157 6.80 27.58 -2.46
CA LEU A 157 5.96 28.76 -2.62
C LEU A 157 6.57 29.99 -1.96
N ALA A 158 7.09 29.84 -0.74
CA ALA A 158 7.75 30.93 -0.04
C ALA A 158 8.97 31.45 -0.82
N THR A 159 9.74 30.55 -1.42
CA THR A 159 10.89 30.91 -2.26
C THR A 159 10.46 31.70 -3.48
N LEU A 160 9.39 31.27 -4.16
CA LEU A 160 8.85 31.98 -5.32
C LEU A 160 8.37 33.40 -4.96
N GLU A 161 7.70 33.55 -3.83
CA GLU A 161 7.25 34.86 -3.36
C GLU A 161 8.41 35.79 -3.11
N ARG A 162 9.51 35.33 -2.53
CA ARG A 162 10.72 36.12 -2.34
C ARG A 162 11.28 36.62 -3.66
N TYR A 163 11.31 35.80 -4.69
CA TYR A 163 11.78 36.19 -6.02
C TYR A 163 10.88 37.22 -6.66
N LYS A 164 9.57 37.17 -6.44
CA LYS A 164 8.62 38.13 -7.00
C LYS A 164 8.73 39.53 -6.38
N LEU A 165 9.15 39.61 -5.11
CA LEU A 165 9.26 40.85 -4.36
C LEU A 165 10.56 41.62 -4.65
N ARG A 166 11.46 41.04 -5.41
CA ARG A 166 12.70 41.71 -5.87
C ARG A 166 12.47 42.40 -7.24
#